data_ee4b725ca788e1da634946b824580289
#
_entry.id   ee4b725ca788e1da634946b824580289
#
_cell.length_a   1.000
_cell.length_b   1.000
_cell.length_c   1.000
_cell.angle_alpha   90.00
_cell.angle_beta   90.00
_cell.angle_gamma   90.00
#
_symmetry.space_group_name_H-M   'P 1'
#
loop_
_entity.id
_entity.type
_entity.pdbx_description
1 polymer ?
#
loop_
_entity_poly.entity_id
_entity_poly.type
_entity_poly.pdbx_seq_one_letter_code
_entity_poly.pdbx_strand_id
1 'polypeptide(L)'
;IEQLGEGKEAIQAIGDIPYINKKWLDCLGLEIPTTVDELEQVLIAFRDNADKIQEECGVEGDVIPMSFITNNGDQDPAILINGFGEGYGDTGDHFAVTDEGEVIYTAVQEGYKEGIQWLHHLVEEDLVDPEAFTQEWSTYVAKGKNHRYGLCFTWDIANIDNYDDYVMLPALAGPDGLVNITRQNNSETSGFDRGRCVLTTSCRNTALAAAWIDQMYAPLQSVQNNWGTYGEEDKPNIFELSENAEGGTMLKHEDLGDNSPVEVREAQSVNGPLAVLNDYYDVYVTQPDDAKWRLDNMHETYLDDMNSKYVYPNVFMSIEDTNKVSQYDTDIKKYAEQMKASWILNGGIEEEWDEYLQKMEDYGLSDYLAIKQKYFDQYQASLGEQ
;
A
#
# COMPACT_ATOMS: atom_id res chain seq x y z
N ILE A 1 9.03 -13.44 -3.68
CA ILE A 1 9.55 -12.19 -4.29
C ILE A 1 8.85 -12.01 -5.62
N GLU A 2 8.28 -10.85 -5.84
CA GLU A 2 7.86 -10.35 -7.14
C GLU A 2 8.56 -9.00 -7.35
N GLN A 3 9.43 -8.93 -8.34
CA GLN A 3 10.10 -7.69 -8.71
C GLN A 3 9.44 -7.12 -9.97
N LEU A 4 9.04 -5.87 -9.91
CA LEU A 4 8.71 -5.04 -11.07
C LEU A 4 9.13 -3.62 -10.72
N GLY A 5 10.31 -3.21 -11.20
CA GLY A 5 11.03 -2.03 -10.77
C GLY A 5 11.83 -2.25 -9.48
N GLU A 6 12.55 -1.21 -9.03
CA GLU A 6 13.39 -1.21 -7.83
C GLU A 6 13.25 0.11 -7.07
N GLY A 7 13.40 0.07 -5.74
CA GLY A 7 13.34 1.26 -4.89
C GLY A 7 12.03 2.04 -5.07
N LYS A 8 12.12 3.32 -5.39
CA LYS A 8 10.95 4.18 -5.63
C LYS A 8 10.27 3.92 -6.99
N GLU A 9 10.95 3.25 -7.91
CA GLU A 9 10.39 2.85 -9.21
C GLU A 9 9.70 1.47 -9.15
N ALA A 10 9.72 0.81 -7.99
CA ALA A 10 9.06 -0.48 -7.83
C ALA A 10 7.54 -0.35 -7.83
N ILE A 11 6.85 -1.30 -8.46
CA ILE A 11 5.39 -1.36 -8.46
C ILE A 11 4.79 -1.36 -7.04
N GLN A 12 5.57 -1.83 -6.06
CA GLN A 12 5.18 -1.89 -4.65
C GLN A 12 5.63 -0.65 -3.85
N ALA A 13 6.15 0.39 -4.51
CA ALA A 13 6.60 1.59 -3.81
C ALA A 13 5.48 2.24 -3.00
N ILE A 14 4.25 2.23 -3.53
CA ILE A 14 3.04 2.70 -2.86
C ILE A 14 1.97 1.60 -2.95
N GLY A 15 1.38 1.20 -1.84
CA GLY A 15 0.31 0.20 -1.76
C GLY A 15 -1.08 0.83 -1.86
N ASP A 16 -1.38 1.77 -1.00
CA ASP A 16 -2.68 2.44 -0.86
C ASP A 16 -2.79 3.68 -1.75
N ILE A 17 -2.82 3.44 -3.07
CA ILE A 17 -2.95 4.53 -4.05
C ILE A 17 -4.32 5.18 -3.92
N PRO A 18 -4.38 6.53 -3.71
CA PRO A 18 -5.62 7.27 -3.76
C PRO A 18 -6.04 7.48 -5.22
N TYR A 19 -7.25 7.02 -5.56
CA TYR A 19 -7.87 7.21 -6.87
C TYR A 19 -9.03 8.18 -6.77
N ILE A 20 -8.97 9.28 -7.55
CA ILE A 20 -10.05 10.27 -7.62
C ILE A 20 -10.90 10.05 -8.88
N ASN A 21 -12.22 10.18 -8.76
CA ASN A 21 -13.15 9.98 -9.84
C ASN A 21 -13.11 11.13 -10.84
N LYS A 22 -12.38 10.92 -11.93
CA LYS A 22 -12.19 11.92 -13.01
C LYS A 22 -13.50 12.25 -13.72
N LYS A 23 -14.39 11.28 -13.86
CA LYS A 23 -15.70 11.47 -14.48
C LYS A 23 -16.58 12.43 -13.68
N TRP A 24 -16.51 12.35 -12.33
CA TRP A 24 -17.23 13.29 -11.47
C TRP A 24 -16.62 14.69 -11.51
N LEU A 25 -15.28 14.77 -11.52
CA LEU A 25 -14.59 16.05 -11.72
C LEU A 25 -15.03 16.73 -13.02
N ASP A 26 -15.01 15.99 -14.15
CA ASP A 26 -15.42 16.49 -15.46
C ASP A 26 -16.88 16.90 -15.48
N CYS A 27 -17.78 16.10 -14.88
CA CYS A 27 -19.19 16.39 -14.76
C CYS A 27 -19.45 17.72 -14.04
N LEU A 28 -18.66 18.01 -12.99
CA LEU A 28 -18.80 19.24 -12.20
C LEU A 28 -17.92 20.40 -12.72
N GLY A 29 -17.04 20.16 -13.71
CA GLY A 29 -16.10 21.16 -14.23
C GLY A 29 -15.00 21.51 -13.23
N LEU A 30 -14.54 20.53 -12.44
CA LEU A 30 -13.49 20.66 -11.45
C LEU A 30 -12.16 20.15 -11.99
N GLU A 31 -11.07 20.75 -11.54
CA GLU A 31 -9.70 20.28 -11.78
C GLU A 31 -9.31 19.23 -10.75
N ILE A 32 -8.27 18.43 -11.05
CA ILE A 32 -7.67 17.48 -10.10
C ILE A 32 -7.01 18.29 -8.99
N PRO A 33 -7.34 18.04 -7.69
CA PRO A 33 -6.75 18.78 -6.59
C PRO A 33 -5.27 18.45 -6.40
N THR A 34 -4.48 19.45 -5.99
CA THR A 34 -3.04 19.39 -5.74
C THR A 34 -2.66 19.79 -4.32
N THR A 35 -3.61 20.24 -3.53
CA THR A 35 -3.45 20.59 -2.12
C THR A 35 -4.54 19.93 -1.28
N VAL A 36 -4.30 19.80 0.03
CA VAL A 36 -5.30 19.28 0.96
C VAL A 36 -6.56 20.14 1.01
N ASP A 37 -6.43 21.46 0.90
CA ASP A 37 -7.56 22.39 0.86
C ASP A 37 -8.38 22.23 -0.44
N GLU A 38 -7.72 22.07 -1.59
CA GLU A 38 -8.40 21.83 -2.86
C GLU A 38 -9.13 20.48 -2.84
N LEU A 39 -8.51 19.44 -2.26
CA LEU A 39 -9.17 18.14 -2.11
C LEU A 39 -10.45 18.27 -1.27
N GLU A 40 -10.38 18.95 -0.14
CA GLU A 40 -11.57 19.21 0.69
C GLU A 40 -12.69 19.88 -0.09
N GLN A 41 -12.37 20.93 -0.87
CA GLN A 41 -13.37 21.63 -1.71
C GLN A 41 -13.96 20.70 -2.79
N VAL A 42 -13.18 19.82 -3.38
CA VAL A 42 -13.65 18.80 -4.32
C VAL A 42 -14.60 17.81 -3.64
N LEU A 43 -14.24 17.31 -2.46
CA LEU A 43 -15.09 16.38 -1.71
C LEU A 43 -16.42 17.04 -1.30
N ILE A 44 -16.39 18.31 -0.88
CA ILE A 44 -17.59 19.12 -0.62
C ILE A 44 -18.45 19.23 -1.88
N ALA A 45 -17.83 19.52 -3.02
CA ALA A 45 -18.55 19.60 -4.29
C ALA A 45 -19.19 18.26 -4.69
N PHE A 46 -18.55 17.13 -4.43
CA PHE A 46 -19.12 15.80 -4.66
C PHE A 46 -20.36 15.57 -3.76
N ARG A 47 -20.27 15.89 -2.46
CA ARG A 47 -21.40 15.80 -1.52
C ARG A 47 -22.58 16.69 -1.97
N ASP A 48 -22.29 17.95 -2.23
CA ASP A 48 -23.33 18.97 -2.50
C ASP A 48 -24.00 18.81 -3.87
N ASN A 49 -23.38 18.08 -4.81
CA ASN A 49 -23.91 17.81 -6.14
C ASN A 49 -24.26 16.32 -6.35
N ALA A 50 -24.54 15.57 -5.28
CA ALA A 50 -24.81 14.14 -5.33
C ALA A 50 -25.90 13.77 -6.36
N ASP A 51 -27.01 14.51 -6.39
CA ASP A 51 -28.12 14.27 -7.34
C ASP A 51 -27.65 14.34 -8.81
N LYS A 52 -26.83 15.35 -9.13
CA LYS A 52 -26.27 15.50 -10.49
C LYS A 52 -25.32 14.37 -10.84
N ILE A 53 -24.46 13.98 -9.92
CA ILE A 53 -23.51 12.86 -10.08
C ILE A 53 -24.28 11.56 -10.34
N GLN A 54 -25.34 11.28 -9.58
CA GLN A 54 -26.18 10.10 -9.79
C GLN A 54 -26.80 10.08 -11.17
N GLU A 55 -27.38 11.21 -11.62
CA GLU A 55 -28.06 11.29 -12.92
C GLU A 55 -27.09 11.20 -14.11
N GLU A 56 -25.93 11.87 -14.04
CA GLU A 56 -25.02 12.03 -15.19
C GLU A 56 -23.87 11.02 -15.23
N CYS A 57 -23.47 10.44 -14.06
CA CYS A 57 -22.29 9.58 -13.97
C CYS A 57 -22.62 8.08 -13.78
N GLY A 58 -23.91 7.72 -13.61
CA GLY A 58 -24.34 6.32 -13.53
C GLY A 58 -24.12 5.66 -12.17
N VAL A 59 -24.15 6.45 -11.10
CA VAL A 59 -23.99 5.95 -9.72
C VAL A 59 -25.22 5.18 -9.27
N GLU A 60 -25.03 3.95 -8.79
CA GLU A 60 -26.10 3.12 -8.24
C GLU A 60 -26.11 3.17 -6.72
N GLY A 61 -26.92 4.07 -6.14
CA GLY A 61 -27.04 4.31 -4.70
C GLY A 61 -26.53 5.67 -4.28
N ASP A 62 -26.14 5.82 -3.00
CA ASP A 62 -25.68 7.09 -2.48
C ASP A 62 -24.28 7.43 -2.96
N VAL A 63 -24.05 8.69 -3.31
CA VAL A 63 -22.72 9.23 -3.60
C VAL A 63 -21.91 9.27 -2.30
N ILE A 64 -20.70 8.76 -2.36
CA ILE A 64 -19.74 8.75 -1.25
C ILE A 64 -18.53 9.58 -1.66
N PRO A 65 -18.34 10.78 -1.10
CA PRO A 65 -17.22 11.64 -1.48
C PRO A 65 -15.87 10.96 -1.29
N MET A 66 -15.63 10.31 -0.13
CA MET A 66 -14.42 9.55 0.16
C MET A 66 -14.74 8.29 0.96
N SER A 67 -14.13 7.15 0.61
CA SER A 67 -14.20 5.93 1.40
C SER A 67 -12.86 5.22 1.47
N PHE A 68 -12.64 4.49 2.58
CA PHE A 68 -11.45 3.70 2.86
C PHE A 68 -11.78 2.52 3.79
N ILE A 69 -10.77 1.71 4.12
CA ILE A 69 -10.86 0.70 5.18
C ILE A 69 -9.75 0.99 6.18
N THR A 70 -10.13 1.41 7.38
CA THR A 70 -9.17 1.79 8.43
C THR A 70 -8.24 0.63 8.77
N ASN A 71 -6.93 0.93 8.87
CA ASN A 71 -5.88 -0.02 9.22
C ASN A 71 -5.78 -1.25 8.29
N ASN A 72 -6.18 -1.11 7.03
CA ASN A 72 -5.98 -2.11 6.00
C ASN A 72 -4.87 -1.63 5.04
N GLY A 73 -3.91 -2.49 4.77
CA GLY A 73 -2.64 -2.15 4.13
C GLY A 73 -2.70 -1.43 2.79
N ASP A 74 -3.77 -1.64 1.99
CA ASP A 74 -3.91 -1.03 0.66
C ASP A 74 -5.10 -0.05 0.56
N GLN A 75 -5.78 0.24 1.67
CA GLN A 75 -6.96 1.09 1.71
C GLN A 75 -6.91 2.16 2.81
N ASP A 76 -5.72 2.45 3.36
CA ASP A 76 -5.55 3.40 4.46
C ASP A 76 -5.43 4.85 3.95
N PRO A 77 -6.15 5.83 4.53
CA PRO A 77 -6.09 7.23 4.10
C PRO A 77 -4.84 7.98 4.55
N ALA A 78 -3.94 7.37 5.35
CA ALA A 78 -2.76 8.04 5.88
C ALA A 78 -1.80 8.58 4.80
N ILE A 79 -1.88 8.06 3.58
CA ILE A 79 -1.11 8.59 2.45
C ILE A 79 -1.46 10.07 2.14
N LEU A 80 -2.67 10.53 2.47
CA LEU A 80 -3.09 11.91 2.25
C LEU A 80 -2.39 12.91 3.16
N ILE A 81 -1.84 12.45 4.30
CA ILE A 81 -1.18 13.34 5.27
C ILE A 81 0.33 13.43 5.07
N ASN A 82 0.87 12.89 4.00
CA ASN A 82 2.31 12.88 3.74
C ASN A 82 2.95 14.28 3.58
N GLY A 83 2.18 15.29 3.26
CA GLY A 83 2.62 16.69 3.16
C GLY A 83 2.52 17.49 4.47
N PHE A 84 2.09 16.87 5.59
CA PHE A 84 1.95 17.56 6.88
C PHE A 84 3.26 17.59 7.67
N GLY A 85 3.45 18.67 8.45
CA GLY A 85 4.64 18.87 9.27
C GLY A 85 5.92 18.82 8.45
N GLU A 86 6.89 18.01 8.83
CA GLU A 86 8.17 17.85 8.14
C GLU A 86 8.12 16.84 6.97
N GLY A 87 6.94 16.31 6.64
CA GLY A 87 6.75 15.45 5.47
C GLY A 87 7.24 14.01 5.64
N TYR A 88 7.38 13.52 6.87
CA TYR A 88 7.74 12.11 7.07
C TYR A 88 6.61 11.16 6.67
N GLY A 89 5.37 11.66 6.63
CA GLY A 89 4.19 10.86 6.33
C GLY A 89 3.91 9.80 7.39
N ASP A 90 3.22 8.77 6.98
CA ASP A 90 3.02 7.58 7.80
C ASP A 90 3.08 6.32 6.93
N THR A 91 3.56 5.24 7.50
CA THR A 91 3.60 3.91 6.87
C THR A 91 2.91 2.90 7.76
N GLY A 92 2.56 1.73 7.21
CA GLY A 92 1.93 0.68 8.00
C GLY A 92 2.74 0.21 9.22
N ASP A 93 4.04 0.51 9.29
CA ASP A 93 4.91 0.18 10.41
C ASP A 93 5.21 1.39 11.32
N HIS A 94 4.77 2.59 10.96
CA HIS A 94 4.99 3.85 11.67
C HIS A 94 6.45 4.23 11.87
N PHE A 95 7.37 3.77 11.02
CA PHE A 95 8.78 4.13 11.12
C PHE A 95 9.23 4.98 9.94
N ALA A 96 9.98 6.03 10.25
CA ALA A 96 10.71 6.80 9.27
C ALA A 96 12.14 7.07 9.74
N VAL A 97 12.98 7.55 8.82
CA VAL A 97 14.34 7.97 9.09
C VAL A 97 14.47 9.43 8.68
N THR A 98 14.91 10.29 9.59
CA THR A 98 15.09 11.71 9.31
C THR A 98 16.29 11.98 8.39
N ASP A 99 16.44 13.20 7.88
CA ASP A 99 17.61 13.61 7.08
C ASP A 99 18.93 13.51 7.86
N GLU A 100 18.88 13.61 9.19
CA GLU A 100 20.01 13.43 10.10
C GLU A 100 20.33 11.97 10.38
N GLY A 101 19.49 11.03 9.92
CA GLY A 101 19.64 9.60 10.15
C GLY A 101 19.07 9.13 11.48
N GLU A 102 18.19 9.88 12.10
CA GLU A 102 17.48 9.46 13.31
C GLU A 102 16.25 8.63 12.92
N VAL A 103 16.08 7.49 13.58
CA VAL A 103 14.88 6.66 13.44
C VAL A 103 13.78 7.18 14.33
N ILE A 104 12.67 7.57 13.74
CA ILE A 104 11.51 8.11 14.45
C ILE A 104 10.31 7.18 14.31
N TYR A 105 9.33 7.33 15.21
CA TYR A 105 8.00 6.74 15.11
C TYR A 105 7.04 7.82 14.62
N THR A 106 6.48 7.64 13.42
CA THR A 106 5.69 8.68 12.76
C THR A 106 4.42 9.05 13.52
N ALA A 107 3.77 8.06 14.13
CA ALA A 107 2.52 8.26 14.88
C ALA A 107 2.66 9.06 16.20
N VAL A 108 3.85 9.55 16.55
CA VAL A 108 4.08 10.48 17.67
C VAL A 108 4.63 11.84 17.23
N GLN A 109 4.58 12.13 15.92
CA GLN A 109 5.07 13.40 15.37
C GLN A 109 3.93 14.42 15.26
N GLU A 110 4.25 15.72 15.36
CA GLU A 110 3.26 16.80 15.26
C GLU A 110 2.56 16.79 13.87
N GLY A 111 3.28 16.55 12.78
CA GLY A 111 2.68 16.46 11.45
C GLY A 111 1.66 15.32 11.31
N TYR A 112 1.89 14.20 11.99
CA TYR A 112 0.90 13.14 12.11
C TYR A 112 -0.36 13.60 12.85
N LYS A 113 -0.17 14.25 14.03
CA LYS A 113 -1.27 14.82 14.82
C LYS A 113 -2.13 15.78 13.98
N GLU A 114 -1.50 16.73 13.30
CA GLU A 114 -2.17 17.69 12.43
C GLU A 114 -2.93 17.00 11.28
N GLY A 115 -2.31 16.00 10.65
CA GLY A 115 -2.93 15.23 9.59
C GLY A 115 -4.16 14.43 10.06
N ILE A 116 -4.08 13.82 11.25
CA ILE A 116 -5.23 13.11 11.84
C ILE A 116 -6.37 14.09 12.20
N GLN A 117 -6.05 15.29 12.70
CA GLN A 117 -7.04 16.34 12.93
C GLN A 117 -7.75 16.74 11.62
N TRP A 118 -6.99 16.89 10.54
CA TRP A 118 -7.57 17.20 9.23
C TRP A 118 -8.46 16.05 8.72
N LEU A 119 -8.04 14.78 8.86
CA LEU A 119 -8.88 13.65 8.48
C LEU A 119 -10.18 13.59 9.32
N HIS A 120 -10.10 13.94 10.61
CA HIS A 120 -11.31 14.06 11.46
C HIS A 120 -12.22 15.17 10.95
N HIS A 121 -11.67 16.32 10.57
CA HIS A 121 -12.47 17.41 10.01
C HIS A 121 -13.26 16.95 8.77
N LEU A 122 -12.66 16.13 7.88
CA LEU A 122 -13.41 15.57 6.76
C LEU A 122 -14.58 14.68 7.18
N VAL A 123 -14.45 13.97 8.31
CA VAL A 123 -15.56 13.18 8.89
C VAL A 123 -16.66 14.09 9.44
N GLU A 124 -16.29 15.16 10.16
CA GLU A 124 -17.27 16.14 10.70
C GLU A 124 -18.07 16.85 9.60
N GLU A 125 -17.45 17.05 8.42
CA GLU A 125 -18.09 17.64 7.24
C GLU A 125 -18.93 16.64 6.42
N ASP A 126 -19.16 15.42 6.91
CA ASP A 126 -19.89 14.36 6.19
C ASP A 126 -19.26 14.01 4.82
N LEU A 127 -17.92 14.11 4.69
CA LEU A 127 -17.20 13.81 3.45
C LEU A 127 -16.68 12.36 3.38
N VAL A 128 -16.73 11.65 4.49
CA VAL A 128 -16.21 10.28 4.63
C VAL A 128 -17.36 9.29 4.77
N ASP A 129 -17.22 8.14 4.11
CA ASP A 129 -18.14 6.99 4.28
C ASP A 129 -18.24 6.61 5.77
N PRO A 130 -19.41 6.66 6.38
CA PRO A 130 -19.55 6.28 7.80
C PRO A 130 -19.22 4.82 8.08
N GLU A 131 -19.24 3.95 7.05
CA GLU A 131 -18.85 2.55 7.18
C GLU A 131 -17.33 2.31 7.02
N ALA A 132 -16.53 3.32 6.67
CA ALA A 132 -15.08 3.21 6.46
C ALA A 132 -14.32 2.58 7.65
N PHE A 133 -14.86 2.73 8.86
CA PHE A 133 -14.25 2.23 10.10
C PHE A 133 -14.67 0.80 10.47
N THR A 134 -15.63 0.22 9.76
CA THR A 134 -16.22 -1.08 10.12
C THR A 134 -16.48 -2.00 8.94
N GLN A 135 -16.39 -1.47 7.71
CA GLN A 135 -16.67 -2.26 6.52
C GLN A 135 -15.55 -3.26 6.21
N GLU A 136 -15.96 -4.38 5.65
CA GLU A 136 -15.06 -5.41 5.13
C GLU A 136 -14.78 -5.16 3.64
N TRP A 137 -13.70 -5.74 3.13
CA TRP A 137 -13.30 -5.65 1.72
C TRP A 137 -14.44 -5.92 0.73
N SER A 138 -15.23 -6.97 0.95
CA SER A 138 -16.36 -7.31 0.08
C SER A 138 -17.43 -6.22 -0.03
N THR A 139 -17.69 -5.50 1.08
CA THR A 139 -18.62 -4.36 1.11
C THR A 139 -18.01 -3.18 0.35
N TYR A 140 -16.73 -2.91 0.57
CA TYR A 140 -15.99 -1.86 -0.11
C TYR A 140 -16.00 -2.07 -1.63
N VAL A 141 -15.67 -3.29 -2.10
CA VAL A 141 -15.74 -3.65 -3.53
C VAL A 141 -17.16 -3.49 -4.09
N ALA A 142 -18.19 -3.95 -3.36
CA ALA A 142 -19.57 -3.86 -3.83
C ALA A 142 -20.04 -2.40 -4.01
N LYS A 143 -19.62 -1.49 -3.15
CA LYS A 143 -19.90 -0.04 -3.31
C LYS A 143 -19.15 0.53 -4.54
N GLY A 144 -17.88 0.15 -4.73
CA GLY A 144 -17.09 0.57 -5.89
C GLY A 144 -17.69 0.11 -7.20
N LYS A 145 -18.08 -1.17 -7.33
CA LYS A 145 -18.74 -1.72 -8.54
C LYS A 145 -20.08 -1.06 -8.86
N ASN A 146 -20.67 -0.33 -7.94
CA ASN A 146 -21.85 0.53 -8.14
C ASN A 146 -21.45 2.01 -8.41
N HIS A 147 -20.18 2.29 -8.69
CA HIS A 147 -19.63 3.61 -9.03
C HIS A 147 -19.87 4.70 -7.97
N ARG A 148 -19.85 4.31 -6.66
CA ARG A 148 -20.29 5.19 -5.57
C ARG A 148 -19.20 6.10 -5.02
N TYR A 149 -17.93 5.92 -5.38
CA TYR A 149 -16.80 6.62 -4.78
C TYR A 149 -16.30 7.83 -5.58
N GLY A 150 -16.15 8.96 -4.91
CA GLY A 150 -15.41 10.11 -5.43
C GLY A 150 -13.90 9.96 -5.25
N LEU A 151 -13.46 9.58 -4.06
CA LEU A 151 -12.09 9.25 -3.72
C LEU A 151 -12.06 7.90 -3.01
N CYS A 152 -11.19 7.00 -3.43
CA CYS A 152 -11.01 5.69 -2.82
C CYS A 152 -9.55 5.27 -2.87
N PHE A 153 -9.19 4.24 -2.08
CA PHE A 153 -7.82 3.75 -1.92
C PHE A 153 -7.78 2.28 -2.24
N THR A 154 -6.83 1.86 -3.06
CA THR A 154 -6.63 0.46 -3.38
C THR A 154 -5.28 0.27 -4.06
N TRP A 155 -4.79 -0.97 -4.08
CA TRP A 155 -3.63 -1.33 -4.89
C TRP A 155 -3.83 -1.00 -6.38
N ASP A 156 -4.97 -1.35 -6.94
CA ASP A 156 -5.33 -1.09 -8.33
C ASP A 156 -6.82 -0.83 -8.43
N ILE A 157 -7.21 0.21 -9.19
CA ILE A 157 -8.61 0.62 -9.33
C ILE A 157 -9.49 -0.48 -9.95
N ALA A 158 -8.93 -1.34 -10.80
CA ALA A 158 -9.67 -2.47 -11.39
C ALA A 158 -10.21 -3.46 -10.35
N ASN A 159 -9.66 -3.45 -9.13
CA ASN A 159 -10.18 -4.27 -8.04
C ASN A 159 -11.58 -3.84 -7.59
N ILE A 160 -11.91 -2.56 -7.75
CA ILE A 160 -13.16 -1.98 -7.19
C ILE A 160 -14.01 -1.23 -8.22
N ASP A 161 -13.43 -0.76 -9.33
CA ASP A 161 -14.15 -0.05 -10.38
C ASP A 161 -13.43 -0.22 -11.73
N ASN A 162 -13.43 0.75 -12.63
CA ASN A 162 -12.80 0.73 -13.95
C ASN A 162 -11.76 1.86 -14.09
N TYR A 163 -10.79 1.66 -15.00
CA TYR A 163 -9.71 2.62 -15.26
C TYR A 163 -10.18 3.92 -15.93
N ASP A 164 -11.29 3.88 -16.70
CA ASP A 164 -11.71 5.00 -17.54
C ASP A 164 -12.29 6.15 -16.70
N ASP A 165 -12.85 5.83 -15.54
CA ASP A 165 -13.55 6.80 -14.68
C ASP A 165 -12.64 7.41 -13.61
N TYR A 166 -11.42 6.87 -13.38
CA TYR A 166 -10.52 7.28 -12.29
C TYR A 166 -9.12 7.66 -12.75
N VAL A 167 -8.48 8.51 -11.99
CA VAL A 167 -7.05 8.82 -12.09
C VAL A 167 -6.39 8.74 -10.71
N MET A 168 -5.09 8.47 -10.65
CA MET A 168 -4.35 8.57 -9.41
C MET A 168 -4.34 10.03 -8.94
N LEU A 169 -4.69 10.25 -7.68
CA LEU A 169 -4.60 11.58 -7.06
C LEU A 169 -3.12 11.92 -6.86
N PRO A 170 -2.63 13.06 -7.34
CA PRO A 170 -1.23 13.46 -7.15
C PRO A 170 -0.88 13.64 -5.67
N ALA A 171 0.40 13.67 -5.35
CA ALA A 171 0.88 14.06 -4.03
C ALA A 171 0.34 15.44 -3.66
N LEU A 172 -0.34 15.55 -2.53
CA LEU A 172 -0.96 16.79 -2.10
C LEU A 172 0.03 17.68 -1.34
N ALA A 173 0.02 18.96 -1.64
CA ALA A 173 0.67 19.93 -0.78
C ALA A 173 -0.10 20.02 0.55
N GLY A 174 0.62 19.85 1.66
CA GLY A 174 0.09 20.09 3.00
C GLY A 174 -0.12 21.57 3.31
N PRO A 175 -0.55 21.90 4.54
CA PRO A 175 -0.87 23.30 4.92
C PRO A 175 0.28 24.29 4.71
N ASP A 176 1.53 23.84 4.89
CA ASP A 176 2.73 24.66 4.72
C ASP A 176 3.29 24.64 3.28
N GLY A 177 2.58 24.01 2.34
CA GLY A 177 2.95 23.90 0.94
C GLY A 177 4.00 22.82 0.64
N LEU A 178 4.32 21.96 1.59
CA LEU A 178 5.21 20.83 1.38
C LEU A 178 4.49 19.75 0.57
N VAL A 179 5.08 19.35 -0.56
CA VAL A 179 4.62 18.23 -1.37
C VAL A 179 5.51 17.03 -1.09
N ASN A 180 4.92 15.94 -0.69
CA ASN A 180 5.63 14.67 -0.47
C ASN A 180 4.67 13.49 -0.59
N ILE A 181 5.20 12.38 -1.08
CA ILE A 181 4.57 11.07 -0.93
C ILE A 181 5.64 10.10 -0.46
N THR A 182 5.40 9.43 0.65
CA THR A 182 6.38 8.53 1.26
C THR A 182 6.29 7.15 0.65
N ARG A 183 7.43 6.63 0.20
CA ARG A 183 7.52 5.24 -0.22
C ARG A 183 7.20 4.32 0.95
N GLN A 184 6.24 3.40 0.75
CA GLN A 184 5.79 2.45 1.79
C GLN A 184 6.63 1.18 1.82
N ASN A 185 7.25 0.82 0.70
CA ASN A 185 8.12 -0.35 0.62
C ASN A 185 9.48 -0.07 1.27
N ASN A 186 9.84 -0.87 2.25
CA ASN A 186 11.09 -0.76 3.00
C ASN A 186 12.25 -1.57 2.42
N SER A 187 12.13 -2.12 1.23
CA SER A 187 13.16 -2.86 0.50
C SER A 187 13.66 -2.09 -0.71
N GLU A 188 14.95 -2.07 -0.96
CA GLU A 188 15.52 -1.53 -2.20
C GLU A 188 15.13 -2.40 -3.40
N THR A 189 14.92 -3.70 -3.18
CA THR A 189 14.33 -4.61 -4.14
C THR A 189 12.91 -4.91 -3.75
N SER A 190 11.97 -4.70 -4.67
CA SER A 190 10.55 -4.96 -4.47
C SER A 190 10.31 -6.38 -3.97
N GLY A 191 9.50 -6.51 -2.90
CA GLY A 191 8.96 -7.78 -2.43
C GLY A 191 9.97 -8.79 -1.92
N PHE A 192 11.15 -8.37 -1.46
CA PHE A 192 12.14 -9.29 -0.89
C PHE A 192 11.85 -9.60 0.57
N ASP A 193 11.00 -10.60 0.81
CA ASP A 193 10.63 -11.07 2.15
C ASP A 193 11.53 -12.20 2.63
N ARG A 194 12.13 -12.02 3.79
CA ARG A 194 12.95 -13.03 4.45
C ARG A 194 12.15 -13.88 5.44
N GLY A 195 12.59 -15.14 5.61
CA GLY A 195 12.00 -16.02 6.61
C GLY A 195 10.61 -16.56 6.27
N ARG A 196 10.09 -16.29 5.08
CA ARG A 196 8.78 -16.80 4.64
C ARG A 196 8.77 -18.32 4.44
N CYS A 197 9.91 -18.92 4.15
CA CYS A 197 10.09 -20.37 4.10
C CYS A 197 11.33 -20.77 4.88
N VAL A 198 11.18 -21.67 5.86
CA VAL A 198 12.26 -22.10 6.73
C VAL A 198 12.31 -23.62 6.88
N LEU A 199 13.52 -24.19 7.00
CA LEU A 199 13.73 -25.56 7.39
C LEU A 199 13.94 -25.61 8.91
N THR A 200 13.05 -26.32 9.60
CA THR A 200 13.17 -26.46 11.06
C THR A 200 14.16 -27.57 11.43
N THR A 201 14.63 -27.55 12.68
CA THR A 201 15.51 -28.62 13.23
C THR A 201 14.85 -29.98 13.28
N SER A 202 13.51 -30.07 13.11
CA SER A 202 12.75 -31.31 13.02
C SER A 202 12.79 -31.95 11.65
N CYS A 203 13.33 -31.25 10.64
CA CYS A 203 13.43 -31.78 9.28
C CYS A 203 14.42 -32.95 9.23
N ARG A 204 13.92 -34.16 8.92
CA ARG A 204 14.72 -35.38 8.89
C ARG A 204 15.60 -35.54 7.66
N ASN A 205 15.22 -34.86 6.56
CA ASN A 205 15.97 -34.92 5.31
C ASN A 205 16.06 -33.51 4.72
N THR A 206 17.01 -32.74 5.24
CA THR A 206 17.21 -31.35 4.83
C THR A 206 17.63 -31.22 3.37
N ALA A 207 18.39 -32.18 2.84
CA ALA A 207 18.81 -32.17 1.43
C ALA A 207 17.63 -32.34 0.48
N LEU A 208 16.71 -33.26 0.77
CA LEU A 208 15.49 -33.44 -0.02
C LEU A 208 14.56 -32.23 0.08
N ALA A 209 14.38 -31.68 1.29
CA ALA A 209 13.57 -30.51 1.50
C ALA A 209 14.15 -29.28 0.79
N ALA A 210 15.45 -29.08 0.85
CA ALA A 210 16.12 -27.99 0.12
C ALA A 210 15.98 -28.15 -1.41
N ALA A 211 16.15 -29.37 -1.94
CA ALA A 211 15.95 -29.64 -3.36
C ALA A 211 14.50 -29.42 -3.82
N TRP A 212 13.51 -29.72 -2.96
CA TRP A 212 12.12 -29.41 -3.25
C TRP A 212 11.86 -27.90 -3.25
N ILE A 213 12.39 -27.18 -2.26
CA ILE A 213 12.29 -25.72 -2.18
C ILE A 213 12.94 -25.09 -3.42
N ASP A 214 14.12 -25.59 -3.84
CA ASP A 214 14.83 -25.09 -5.01
C ASP A 214 14.00 -25.19 -6.31
N GLN A 215 13.21 -26.26 -6.45
CA GLN A 215 12.28 -26.41 -7.59
C GLN A 215 11.17 -25.36 -7.59
N MET A 216 10.75 -24.86 -6.42
CA MET A 216 9.74 -23.81 -6.33
C MET A 216 10.28 -22.44 -6.82
N TYR A 217 11.60 -22.28 -6.81
CA TYR A 217 12.27 -21.09 -7.35
C TYR A 217 12.61 -21.20 -8.86
N ALA A 218 12.34 -22.35 -9.50
CA ALA A 218 12.47 -22.44 -10.96
C ALA A 218 11.55 -21.39 -11.64
N PRO A 219 12.03 -20.64 -12.65
CA PRO A 219 11.31 -19.48 -13.19
C PRO A 219 9.84 -19.74 -13.51
N LEU A 220 9.53 -20.72 -14.36
CA LEU A 220 8.14 -21.04 -14.72
C LEU A 220 7.31 -21.54 -13.53
N GLN A 221 7.92 -22.22 -12.56
CA GLN A 221 7.23 -22.65 -11.36
C GLN A 221 6.95 -21.46 -10.42
N SER A 222 7.91 -20.57 -10.25
CA SER A 222 7.73 -19.35 -9.46
C SER A 222 6.65 -18.45 -10.01
N VAL A 223 6.59 -18.29 -11.34
CA VAL A 223 5.53 -17.54 -12.02
C VAL A 223 4.15 -18.14 -11.72
N GLN A 224 4.01 -19.47 -11.84
CA GLN A 224 2.74 -20.15 -11.52
C GLN A 224 2.39 -20.06 -10.03
N ASN A 225 3.37 -20.17 -9.14
CA ASN A 225 3.12 -20.02 -7.71
C ASN A 225 2.60 -18.61 -7.36
N ASN A 226 3.06 -17.59 -8.10
CA ASN A 226 2.69 -16.21 -7.86
C ASN A 226 1.28 -15.85 -8.35
N TRP A 227 0.91 -16.33 -9.54
CA TRP A 227 -0.36 -15.92 -10.15
C TRP A 227 -1.37 -17.06 -10.33
N GLY A 228 -0.92 -18.26 -10.66
CA GLY A 228 -1.79 -19.38 -10.96
C GLY A 228 -1.29 -20.22 -12.12
N THR A 229 -2.15 -21.04 -12.71
CA THR A 229 -1.78 -22.08 -13.65
C THR A 229 -2.27 -21.82 -15.08
N TYR A 230 -1.98 -22.77 -15.96
CA TYR A 230 -2.43 -22.84 -17.36
C TYR A 230 -2.90 -24.25 -17.69
N GLY A 231 -3.76 -24.36 -18.73
CA GLY A 231 -4.20 -25.64 -19.28
C GLY A 231 -5.14 -26.45 -18.38
N GLU A 232 -5.73 -25.86 -17.37
CA GLU A 232 -6.74 -26.50 -16.51
C GLU A 232 -8.13 -26.38 -17.18
N GLU A 233 -8.84 -27.51 -17.28
CA GLU A 233 -10.15 -27.56 -17.95
C GLU A 233 -11.29 -26.97 -17.11
N ASP A 234 -11.17 -27.04 -15.79
CA ASP A 234 -12.25 -26.71 -14.84
C ASP A 234 -12.07 -25.39 -14.09
N LYS A 235 -11.07 -24.57 -14.47
CA LYS A 235 -10.73 -23.30 -13.81
C LYS A 235 -10.44 -22.20 -14.82
N PRO A 236 -10.64 -20.94 -14.46
CA PRO A 236 -10.07 -19.85 -15.25
C PRO A 236 -8.55 -19.98 -15.24
N ASN A 237 -7.95 -19.98 -16.42
CA ASN A 237 -6.50 -19.98 -16.53
C ASN A 237 -6.01 -18.54 -16.52
N ILE A 238 -4.92 -18.28 -15.79
CA ILE A 238 -4.24 -16.97 -15.84
C ILE A 238 -3.29 -16.91 -17.05
N PHE A 239 -2.81 -18.09 -17.48
CA PHE A 239 -1.82 -18.16 -18.55
C PHE A 239 -2.20 -19.10 -19.67
N GLU A 240 -1.72 -18.76 -20.86
CA GLU A 240 -1.52 -19.66 -21.98
C GLU A 240 -0.02 -19.91 -22.19
N LEU A 241 0.32 -21.09 -22.74
CA LEU A 241 1.70 -21.38 -23.16
C LEU A 241 2.01 -20.61 -24.44
N SER A 242 3.16 -19.94 -24.45
CA SER A 242 3.67 -19.17 -25.58
C SER A 242 5.17 -19.40 -25.73
N GLU A 243 5.77 -18.80 -26.75
CA GLU A 243 7.21 -18.79 -26.97
C GLU A 243 7.73 -17.33 -26.85
N ASN A 244 8.87 -17.17 -26.19
CA ASN A 244 9.56 -15.89 -26.16
C ASN A 244 10.32 -15.63 -27.49
N ALA A 245 10.95 -14.47 -27.64
CA ALA A 245 11.65 -14.06 -28.85
C ALA A 245 12.80 -15.02 -29.27
N GLU A 246 13.31 -15.84 -28.33
CA GLU A 246 14.39 -16.81 -28.57
C GLU A 246 13.86 -18.23 -28.80
N GLY A 247 12.53 -18.44 -28.81
CA GLY A 247 11.88 -19.74 -28.96
C GLY A 247 11.83 -20.57 -27.68
N GLY A 248 12.07 -19.96 -26.53
CA GLY A 248 11.91 -20.59 -25.22
C GLY A 248 10.46 -20.56 -24.72
N THR A 249 10.11 -21.47 -23.82
CA THR A 249 8.77 -21.52 -23.21
C THR A 249 8.52 -20.28 -22.34
N MET A 250 7.40 -19.61 -22.58
CA MET A 250 6.91 -18.45 -21.83
C MET A 250 5.44 -18.64 -21.45
N LEU A 251 5.06 -18.10 -20.30
CA LEU A 251 3.67 -17.98 -19.84
C LEU A 251 3.15 -16.60 -20.23
N LYS A 252 2.14 -16.56 -21.08
CA LYS A 252 1.48 -15.32 -21.49
C LYS A 252 0.19 -15.15 -20.72
N HIS A 253 -0.02 -13.98 -20.10
CA HIS A 253 -1.26 -13.64 -19.42
C HIS A 253 -2.42 -13.68 -20.39
N GLU A 254 -3.51 -14.35 -19.96
CA GLU A 254 -4.78 -14.36 -20.70
C GLU A 254 -5.65 -13.17 -20.27
N ASP A 255 -6.54 -12.75 -21.14
CA ASP A 255 -7.61 -11.83 -20.81
C ASP A 255 -8.63 -12.55 -19.90
N LEU A 256 -8.77 -12.05 -18.67
CA LEU A 256 -9.67 -12.62 -17.68
C LEU A 256 -11.14 -12.18 -17.86
N GLY A 257 -11.42 -11.30 -18.82
CA GLY A 257 -12.75 -10.75 -19.08
C GLY A 257 -13.29 -10.01 -17.85
N ASP A 258 -14.50 -10.37 -17.43
CA ASP A 258 -15.16 -9.75 -16.26
C ASP A 258 -14.67 -10.29 -14.90
N ASN A 259 -13.73 -11.26 -14.89
CA ASN A 259 -13.20 -11.79 -13.63
C ASN A 259 -12.17 -10.82 -13.02
N SER A 260 -12.28 -10.60 -11.73
CA SER A 260 -11.29 -9.80 -11.00
C SER A 260 -9.93 -10.51 -11.00
N PRO A 261 -8.83 -9.86 -11.46
CA PRO A 261 -7.50 -10.46 -11.43
C PRO A 261 -7.08 -10.90 -10.03
N VAL A 262 -7.40 -10.13 -9.00
CA VAL A 262 -7.07 -10.47 -7.61
C VAL A 262 -7.80 -11.73 -7.15
N GLU A 263 -9.11 -11.87 -7.46
CA GLU A 263 -9.88 -13.07 -7.07
C GLU A 263 -9.39 -14.33 -7.77
N VAL A 264 -9.07 -14.25 -9.06
CA VAL A 264 -8.52 -15.39 -9.80
C VAL A 264 -7.15 -15.77 -9.26
N ARG A 265 -6.29 -14.79 -8.96
CA ARG A 265 -4.98 -15.01 -8.36
C ARG A 265 -5.07 -15.62 -6.97
N GLU A 266 -5.91 -15.11 -6.09
CA GLU A 266 -6.12 -15.65 -4.74
C GLU A 266 -6.62 -17.10 -4.76
N ALA A 267 -7.47 -17.44 -5.72
CA ALA A 267 -7.99 -18.79 -5.86
C ALA A 267 -6.96 -19.82 -6.36
N GLN A 268 -5.87 -19.38 -7.01
CA GLN A 268 -4.94 -20.26 -7.70
C GLN A 268 -3.49 -20.14 -7.25
N SER A 269 -3.06 -18.97 -6.71
CA SER A 269 -1.69 -18.78 -6.25
C SER A 269 -1.34 -19.71 -5.09
N VAL A 270 -0.05 -20.02 -4.97
CA VAL A 270 0.49 -20.86 -3.91
C VAL A 270 1.31 -20.01 -2.96
N ASN A 271 0.88 -19.89 -1.70
CA ASN A 271 1.65 -19.25 -0.64
C ASN A 271 2.89 -20.10 -0.29
N GLY A 272 3.90 -20.03 -1.14
CA GLY A 272 5.12 -20.81 -1.01
C GLY A 272 6.36 -20.05 -1.47
N PRO A 273 7.53 -20.70 -1.44
CA PRO A 273 8.73 -20.09 -1.96
C PRO A 273 8.54 -19.75 -3.44
N LEU A 274 8.82 -18.51 -3.80
CA LEU A 274 8.82 -18.06 -5.20
C LEU A 274 9.75 -16.88 -5.39
N ALA A 275 10.20 -16.67 -6.61
CA ALA A 275 10.91 -15.47 -7.05
C ALA A 275 10.50 -15.19 -8.49
N VAL A 276 9.81 -14.08 -8.71
CA VAL A 276 9.60 -13.50 -10.03
C VAL A 276 10.46 -12.25 -10.10
N LEU A 277 11.49 -12.29 -10.93
CA LEU A 277 12.50 -11.23 -11.01
C LEU A 277 12.21 -10.33 -12.21
N ASN A 278 12.76 -9.11 -12.21
CA ASN A 278 12.65 -8.18 -13.34
C ASN A 278 13.05 -8.85 -14.67
N ASP A 279 14.13 -9.66 -14.66
CA ASP A 279 14.63 -10.35 -15.84
C ASP A 279 13.73 -11.51 -16.33
N TYR A 280 12.65 -11.84 -15.62
CA TYR A 280 11.71 -12.89 -16.04
C TYR A 280 10.67 -12.39 -17.04
N TYR A 281 10.38 -11.08 -17.01
CA TYR A 281 9.43 -10.49 -17.93
C TYR A 281 9.97 -10.55 -19.37
N ASP A 282 9.10 -10.90 -20.30
CA ASP A 282 9.38 -11.18 -21.72
C ASP A 282 10.30 -12.39 -22.00
N VAL A 283 10.81 -13.04 -20.94
CA VAL A 283 11.60 -14.28 -21.03
C VAL A 283 10.80 -15.50 -20.60
N TYR A 284 10.20 -15.47 -19.42
CA TYR A 284 9.43 -16.57 -18.84
C TYR A 284 7.95 -16.23 -18.67
N VAL A 285 7.60 -14.95 -18.60
CA VAL A 285 6.25 -14.46 -18.40
C VAL A 285 6.08 -13.10 -19.06
N THR A 286 4.88 -12.80 -19.58
CA THR A 286 4.54 -11.44 -20.01
C THR A 286 4.29 -10.55 -18.81
N GLN A 287 4.52 -9.25 -18.93
CA GLN A 287 4.04 -8.28 -17.95
C GLN A 287 2.52 -8.16 -18.09
N PRO A 288 1.73 -8.25 -16.98
CA PRO A 288 0.29 -7.98 -17.03
C PRO A 288 0.02 -6.54 -17.45
N ASP A 289 -1.01 -6.33 -18.27
CA ASP A 289 -1.36 -4.98 -18.76
C ASP A 289 -1.78 -4.04 -17.61
N ASP A 290 -2.48 -4.55 -16.61
CA ASP A 290 -2.86 -3.84 -15.39
C ASP A 290 -1.63 -3.40 -14.57
N ALA A 291 -0.67 -4.31 -14.36
CA ALA A 291 0.58 -3.98 -13.65
C ALA A 291 1.39 -2.93 -14.41
N LYS A 292 1.44 -3.02 -15.75
CA LYS A 292 2.11 -2.02 -16.57
C LYS A 292 1.40 -0.66 -16.47
N TRP A 293 0.08 -0.65 -16.60
CA TRP A 293 -0.71 0.57 -16.46
C TRP A 293 -0.47 1.25 -15.10
N ARG A 294 -0.55 0.45 -14.02
CA ARG A 294 -0.31 0.92 -12.66
C ARG A 294 1.09 1.52 -12.50
N LEU A 295 2.13 0.82 -12.98
CA LEU A 295 3.50 1.26 -12.87
C LEU A 295 3.75 2.56 -13.63
N ASP A 296 3.28 2.63 -14.90
CA ASP A 296 3.45 3.82 -15.75
C ASP A 296 2.75 5.05 -15.12
N ASN A 297 1.51 4.89 -14.65
CA ASN A 297 0.76 5.98 -14.02
C ASN A 297 1.34 6.38 -12.66
N MET A 298 1.83 5.43 -11.87
CA MET A 298 2.48 5.70 -10.59
C MET A 298 3.79 6.48 -10.79
N HIS A 299 4.57 6.13 -11.81
CA HIS A 299 5.79 6.88 -12.15
C HIS A 299 5.46 8.30 -12.64
N GLU A 300 4.47 8.46 -13.51
CA GLU A 300 4.06 9.78 -14.00
C GLU A 300 3.53 10.66 -12.86
N THR A 301 2.80 10.07 -11.91
CA THR A 301 2.12 10.82 -10.85
C THR A 301 3.02 11.13 -9.65
N TYR A 302 3.91 10.18 -9.25
CA TYR A 302 4.56 10.27 -7.94
C TYR A 302 6.07 10.29 -7.95
N LEU A 303 6.75 9.86 -9.03
CA LEU A 303 8.19 9.58 -8.99
C LEU A 303 9.03 10.79 -8.59
N ASP A 304 8.63 12.00 -9.04
CA ASP A 304 9.35 13.25 -8.77
C ASP A 304 9.12 13.72 -7.31
N ASP A 305 7.94 13.49 -6.76
CA ASP A 305 7.53 13.92 -5.41
C ASP A 305 7.79 12.85 -4.34
N MET A 306 8.20 11.64 -4.75
CA MET A 306 8.41 10.53 -3.82
C MET A 306 9.74 10.66 -3.08
N ASN A 307 9.65 10.78 -1.76
CA ASN A 307 10.82 10.77 -0.90
C ASN A 307 11.14 9.36 -0.41
N SER A 308 12.20 8.77 -0.95
CA SER A 308 12.67 7.45 -0.55
C SER A 308 13.66 7.45 0.60
N LYS A 309 14.12 8.63 1.08
CA LYS A 309 15.08 8.74 2.18
C LYS A 309 14.47 8.34 3.53
N TYR A 310 13.18 8.58 3.70
CA TYR A 310 12.48 8.41 4.98
C TYR A 310 12.07 6.97 5.27
N VAL A 311 12.39 6.02 4.39
CA VAL A 311 12.02 4.61 4.58
C VAL A 311 13.02 3.90 5.50
N TYR A 312 12.51 3.29 6.58
CA TYR A 312 13.32 2.42 7.42
C TYR A 312 13.66 1.11 6.67
N PRO A 313 14.95 0.75 6.53
CA PRO A 313 15.35 -0.40 5.73
C PRO A 313 15.05 -1.74 6.41
N ASN A 314 15.02 -2.81 5.60
CA ASN A 314 14.98 -4.17 6.11
C ASN A 314 16.34 -4.54 6.73
N VAL A 315 16.36 -4.75 8.04
CA VAL A 315 17.57 -5.07 8.81
C VAL A 315 17.50 -6.45 9.47
N PHE A 316 18.68 -7.05 9.72
CA PHE A 316 18.76 -8.29 10.50
C PHE A 316 19.08 -7.98 11.95
N MET A 317 18.23 -8.46 12.83
CA MET A 317 18.41 -8.34 14.28
C MET A 317 18.86 -9.66 14.90
N SER A 318 19.48 -9.58 16.08
CA SER A 318 19.70 -10.77 16.90
C SER A 318 18.36 -11.37 17.36
N ILE A 319 18.35 -12.67 17.67
CA ILE A 319 17.13 -13.34 18.18
C ILE A 319 16.59 -12.63 19.43
N GLU A 320 17.50 -12.16 20.30
CA GLU A 320 17.10 -11.44 21.53
C GLU A 320 16.39 -10.13 21.20
N ASP A 321 16.96 -9.31 20.32
CA ASP A 321 16.38 -8.03 19.92
C ASP A 321 15.12 -8.22 19.08
N THR A 322 15.07 -9.23 18.21
CA THR A 322 13.85 -9.59 17.47
C THR A 322 12.68 -9.91 18.40
N ASN A 323 12.93 -10.67 19.48
CA ASN A 323 11.88 -10.99 20.45
C ASN A 323 11.38 -9.75 21.21
N LYS A 324 12.29 -8.81 21.56
CA LYS A 324 11.91 -7.53 22.18
C LYS A 324 11.10 -6.67 21.23
N VAL A 325 11.60 -6.50 20.02
CA VAL A 325 10.93 -5.74 18.96
C VAL A 325 9.53 -6.28 18.70
N SER A 326 9.36 -7.60 18.60
CA SER A 326 8.03 -8.22 18.37
C SER A 326 7.06 -7.95 19.54
N GLN A 327 7.54 -7.81 20.76
CA GLN A 327 6.70 -7.48 21.90
C GLN A 327 6.28 -6.00 21.84
N TYR A 328 7.24 -5.08 21.65
CA TYR A 328 6.96 -3.64 21.53
C TYR A 328 6.02 -3.36 20.35
N ASP A 329 6.31 -3.95 19.19
CA ASP A 329 5.50 -3.79 17.98
C ASP A 329 4.03 -4.14 18.23
N THR A 330 3.77 -5.26 18.90
CA THR A 330 2.39 -5.69 19.19
C THR A 330 1.64 -4.67 20.05
N ASP A 331 2.25 -4.14 21.10
CA ASP A 331 1.58 -3.26 22.06
C ASP A 331 1.49 -1.82 21.51
N ILE A 332 2.60 -1.30 20.97
CA ILE A 332 2.71 0.08 20.47
C ILE A 332 1.90 0.26 19.18
N LYS A 333 2.10 -0.59 18.18
CA LYS A 333 1.41 -0.48 16.90
C LYS A 333 -0.10 -0.62 17.07
N LYS A 334 -0.55 -1.64 17.80
CA LYS A 334 -1.98 -1.83 18.05
C LYS A 334 -2.62 -0.62 18.75
N TYR A 335 -1.91 0.00 19.68
CA TYR A 335 -2.41 1.19 20.37
C TYR A 335 -2.45 2.40 19.43
N ALA A 336 -1.40 2.62 18.63
CA ALA A 336 -1.37 3.67 17.62
C ALA A 336 -2.53 3.54 16.62
N GLU A 337 -2.74 2.34 16.05
CA GLU A 337 -3.82 2.05 15.11
C GLU A 337 -5.21 2.24 15.73
N GLN A 338 -5.39 1.82 16.99
CA GLN A 338 -6.64 2.02 17.72
C GLN A 338 -6.93 3.51 17.95
N MET A 339 -5.93 4.28 18.33
CA MET A 339 -6.08 5.72 18.57
C MET A 339 -6.29 6.47 17.26
N LYS A 340 -5.57 6.12 16.19
CA LYS A 340 -5.80 6.66 14.83
C LYS A 340 -7.26 6.54 14.43
N ALA A 341 -7.80 5.33 14.46
CA ALA A 341 -9.19 5.09 14.08
C ALA A 341 -10.19 5.87 14.98
N SER A 342 -9.91 5.91 16.30
CA SER A 342 -10.74 6.66 17.25
C SER A 342 -10.73 8.15 16.98
N TRP A 343 -9.55 8.73 16.77
CA TRP A 343 -9.42 10.16 16.55
C TRP A 343 -9.97 10.62 15.20
N ILE A 344 -9.77 9.85 14.13
CA ILE A 344 -10.38 10.17 12.83
C ILE A 344 -11.90 10.15 12.96
N LEU A 345 -12.47 9.14 13.65
CA LEU A 345 -13.92 8.99 13.78
C LEU A 345 -14.55 9.98 14.77
N ASN A 346 -13.94 10.17 15.94
CA ASN A 346 -14.57 10.84 17.09
C ASN A 346 -13.87 12.16 17.48
N GLY A 347 -12.72 12.48 16.91
CA GLY A 347 -11.88 13.60 17.36
C GLY A 347 -11.20 13.35 18.69
N GLY A 348 -10.78 14.42 19.36
CA GLY A 348 -10.20 14.41 20.71
C GLY A 348 -8.68 14.26 20.75
N ILE A 349 -8.00 14.23 19.62
CA ILE A 349 -6.52 14.05 19.57
C ILE A 349 -5.80 15.18 20.32
N GLU A 350 -6.32 16.43 20.27
CA GLU A 350 -5.70 17.58 20.94
C GLU A 350 -5.67 17.41 22.45
N GLU A 351 -6.78 16.95 23.03
CA GLU A 351 -6.94 16.76 24.47
C GLU A 351 -6.22 15.50 24.98
N GLU A 352 -6.12 14.47 24.14
CA GLU A 352 -5.60 13.15 24.50
C GLU A 352 -4.12 12.96 24.14
N TRP A 353 -3.51 13.90 23.39
CA TRP A 353 -2.16 13.75 22.84
C TRP A 353 -1.09 13.52 23.89
N ASP A 354 -1.07 14.30 24.96
CA ASP A 354 -0.08 14.16 26.04
C ASP A 354 -0.20 12.80 26.75
N GLU A 355 -1.44 12.34 26.99
CA GLU A 355 -1.69 11.02 27.59
C GLU A 355 -1.28 9.90 26.64
N TYR A 356 -1.55 10.06 25.35
CA TYR A 356 -1.11 9.12 24.32
C TYR A 356 0.41 8.98 24.26
N LEU A 357 1.15 10.08 24.22
CA LEU A 357 2.61 10.08 24.23
C LEU A 357 3.15 9.38 25.48
N GLN A 358 2.59 9.69 26.65
CA GLN A 358 2.98 9.01 27.90
C GLN A 358 2.71 7.51 27.83
N LYS A 359 1.60 7.10 27.24
CA LYS A 359 1.24 5.69 27.10
C LYS A 359 2.17 4.95 26.13
N MET A 360 2.57 5.60 25.03
CA MET A 360 3.58 5.06 24.12
C MET A 360 4.92 4.81 24.83
N GLU A 361 5.35 5.75 25.71
CA GLU A 361 6.54 5.55 26.55
C GLU A 361 6.36 4.42 27.57
N ASP A 362 5.18 4.30 28.20
CA ASP A 362 4.88 3.20 29.11
C ASP A 362 4.93 1.82 28.43
N TYR A 363 4.64 1.75 27.13
CA TYR A 363 4.80 0.54 26.31
C TYR A 363 6.24 0.32 25.85
N GLY A 364 7.15 1.27 26.07
CA GLY A 364 8.58 1.15 25.79
C GLY A 364 9.01 1.69 24.43
N LEU A 365 8.35 2.74 23.92
CA LEU A 365 8.66 3.35 22.62
C LEU A 365 10.13 3.77 22.53
N SER A 366 10.69 4.42 23.57
CA SER A 366 12.11 4.83 23.60
C SER A 366 13.06 3.64 23.46
N ASP A 367 12.80 2.51 24.14
CA ASP A 367 13.60 1.29 24.03
C ASP A 367 13.46 0.65 22.65
N TYR A 368 12.24 0.70 22.08
CA TYR A 368 11.97 0.21 20.72
C TYR A 368 12.77 1.00 19.67
N LEU A 369 12.69 2.33 19.72
CA LEU A 369 13.44 3.22 18.85
C LEU A 369 14.97 3.03 19.00
N ALA A 370 15.48 2.84 20.22
CA ALA A 370 16.90 2.58 20.44
C ALA A 370 17.38 1.28 19.77
N ILE A 371 16.54 0.23 19.77
CA ILE A 371 16.86 -1.01 19.05
C ILE A 371 16.83 -0.77 17.53
N LYS A 372 15.82 -0.10 17.01
CA LYS A 372 15.71 0.22 15.58
C LYS A 372 16.89 1.07 15.12
N GLN A 373 17.25 2.12 15.86
CA GLN A 373 18.39 2.98 15.55
C GLN A 373 19.70 2.19 15.50
N LYS A 374 19.96 1.34 16.50
CA LYS A 374 21.17 0.49 16.53
C LYS A 374 21.33 -0.32 15.25
N TYR A 375 20.25 -0.91 14.72
CA TYR A 375 20.32 -1.72 13.53
C TYR A 375 20.34 -0.89 12.24
N PHE A 376 19.74 0.28 12.25
CA PHE A 376 19.90 1.26 11.19
C PHE A 376 21.35 1.72 11.05
N ASP A 377 22.02 2.06 12.15
CA ASP A 377 23.44 2.46 12.17
C ASP A 377 24.34 1.35 11.60
N GLN A 378 24.07 0.09 11.97
CA GLN A 378 24.80 -1.07 11.43
C GLN A 378 24.57 -1.25 9.94
N TYR A 379 23.35 -1.05 9.46
CA TYR A 379 23.01 -1.10 8.05
C TYR A 379 23.75 -0.01 7.27
N GLN A 380 23.74 1.23 7.74
CA GLN A 380 24.46 2.35 7.13
C GLN A 380 25.99 2.10 7.09
N ALA A 381 26.56 1.59 8.18
CA ALA A 381 27.97 1.22 8.20
C ALA A 381 28.33 0.17 7.16
N SER A 382 27.45 -0.81 6.93
CA SER A 382 27.66 -1.86 5.91
C SER A 382 27.63 -1.35 4.47
N LEU A 383 26.88 -0.27 4.21
CA LEU A 383 26.87 0.38 2.89
C LEU A 383 28.14 1.18 2.61
N GLY A 384 28.75 1.76 3.65
CA GLY A 384 30.00 2.53 3.54
C GLY A 384 31.26 1.69 3.36
N GLU A 385 31.18 0.36 3.57
CA GLU A 385 32.28 -0.60 3.41
C GLU A 385 32.33 -1.26 2.02
N GLN A 386 31.38 -0.96 1.12
CA GLN A 386 31.34 -1.42 -0.27
C GLN A 386 31.95 -0.36 -1.22
#